data_db63c94b9e8260c5c75ca9f98053156b
#
_entry.id   db63c94b9e8260c5c75ca9f98053156b
#
_cell.length_a   1.000
_cell.length_b   1.000
_cell.length_c   1.000
_cell.angle_alpha   90.00
_cell.angle_beta   90.00
_cell.angle_gamma   90.00
#
_symmetry.space_group_name_H-M   'P 1'
#
loop_
_entity.id
_entity.type
_entity.pdbx_description
1 polymer ?
#
loop_
_entity_poly.entity_id
_entity_poly.type
_entity_poly.pdbx_seq_one_letter_code
_entity_poly.pdbx_strand_id
1 'polypeptide(L)'
;MVQHLPLIFKNSIRNKRRTVLTLFSIAASLCLLGFLMALYHSFYYSETSKDQALRLIVRNKVSLANPLLLSYQPKIRQVPGVEETMIFQWFGGTYKDNKPENFFARFGVEPDKLFTIFNEFQMSEEEKKAFISERTACIIGEKTATRLNITRGDRVSLVGDIFPVTLEMTVRGIYHATAGDETLFFNYAYLNEGMPERRRDSVGTFMVRMDKAEHAQAISKGIDDQFRNATQQTKTETEKAFQLSFLAFLGNVKAFLLAICGAVTFTILLVTGNTMAMSVRERVKEVGILKTLGYTPGLILSILVGESLVISLMGGVIGLGLATLLCTVLRNSPSMFADLSQLYMYPSLAAIGLAVSVFIGFISSLIPAYGASRRPILEALRVND
;
A
#
# COMPACT_ATOMS: atom_id res chain seq x y z
N MET A 1 -42.48 -1.06 5.01
CA MET A 1 -41.18 -1.73 4.99
C MET A 1 -40.70 -2.16 6.37
N VAL A 2 -40.71 -1.30 7.37
CA VAL A 2 -40.21 -1.61 8.74
C VAL A 2 -40.95 -2.79 9.40
N GLN A 3 -42.25 -2.94 9.18
CA GLN A 3 -43.04 -4.03 9.75
C GLN A 3 -42.67 -5.44 9.24
N HIS A 4 -41.96 -5.55 8.11
CA HIS A 4 -41.54 -6.83 7.52
C HIS A 4 -40.08 -7.20 7.78
N LEU A 5 -39.31 -6.37 8.48
CA LEU A 5 -37.91 -6.62 8.82
C LEU A 5 -37.68 -7.96 9.57
N PRO A 6 -38.50 -8.33 10.57
CA PRO A 6 -38.36 -9.63 11.24
C PRO A 6 -38.56 -10.83 10.30
N LEU A 7 -39.49 -10.68 9.35
CA LEU A 7 -39.77 -11.71 8.34
C LEU A 7 -38.58 -11.86 7.38
N ILE A 8 -38.01 -10.75 6.90
CA ILE A 8 -36.87 -10.73 6.00
C ILE A 8 -35.67 -11.42 6.68
N PHE A 9 -35.36 -11.06 7.94
CA PHE A 9 -34.25 -11.63 8.67
C PHE A 9 -34.42 -13.14 8.95
N LYS A 10 -35.63 -13.56 9.38
CA LYS A 10 -35.96 -14.98 9.61
C LYS A 10 -35.88 -15.81 8.34
N ASN A 11 -36.32 -15.25 7.22
CA ASN A 11 -36.23 -15.90 5.92
C ASN A 11 -34.81 -16.03 5.40
N SER A 12 -33.97 -15.02 5.62
CA SER A 12 -32.52 -15.04 5.22
C SER A 12 -31.77 -16.20 5.86
N ILE A 13 -32.13 -16.65 7.06
CA ILE A 13 -31.42 -17.69 7.83
C ILE A 13 -32.07 -19.07 7.73
N ARG A 14 -33.24 -19.22 7.06
CA ARG A 14 -34.00 -20.45 7.02
C ARG A 14 -33.24 -21.63 6.41
N ASN A 15 -32.52 -21.43 5.32
CA ASN A 15 -31.67 -22.45 4.70
C ASN A 15 -30.18 -22.19 5.09
N LYS A 16 -29.80 -22.66 6.30
CA LYS A 16 -28.50 -22.38 6.91
C LYS A 16 -27.30 -22.67 5.99
N ARG A 17 -27.30 -23.83 5.31
CA ARG A 17 -26.18 -24.24 4.42
C ARG A 17 -25.97 -23.24 3.28
N ARG A 18 -27.05 -22.90 2.57
CA ARG A 18 -26.99 -21.94 1.46
C ARG A 18 -26.60 -20.54 1.94
N THR A 19 -27.25 -20.06 3.00
CA THR A 19 -26.96 -18.71 3.55
C THR A 19 -25.51 -18.60 3.98
N VAL A 20 -24.97 -19.63 4.66
CA VAL A 20 -23.54 -19.63 5.08
C VAL A 20 -22.63 -19.64 3.87
N LEU A 21 -22.88 -20.45 2.85
CA LEU A 21 -22.04 -20.51 1.64
C LEU A 21 -22.09 -19.17 0.87
N THR A 22 -23.28 -18.58 0.73
CA THR A 22 -23.44 -17.27 0.07
C THR A 22 -22.74 -16.17 0.86
N LEU A 23 -22.94 -16.15 2.17
CA LEU A 23 -22.32 -15.18 3.06
C LEU A 23 -20.79 -15.29 3.00
N PHE A 24 -20.27 -16.52 3.05
CA PHE A 24 -18.82 -16.77 2.95
C PHE A 24 -18.26 -16.31 1.59
N SER A 25 -18.94 -16.62 0.50
CA SER A 25 -18.53 -16.19 -0.84
C SER A 25 -18.50 -14.66 -0.96
N ILE A 26 -19.55 -13.97 -0.49
CA ILE A 26 -19.61 -12.50 -0.50
C ILE A 26 -18.52 -11.93 0.42
N ALA A 27 -18.36 -12.49 1.62
CA ALA A 27 -17.35 -12.01 2.58
C ALA A 27 -15.94 -12.18 2.06
N ALA A 28 -15.58 -13.34 1.48
CA ALA A 28 -14.27 -13.59 0.89
C ALA A 28 -13.98 -12.63 -0.27
N SER A 29 -14.93 -12.42 -1.14
CA SER A 29 -14.78 -11.53 -2.29
C SER A 29 -14.68 -10.05 -1.85
N LEU A 30 -15.47 -9.61 -0.88
CA LEU A 30 -15.40 -8.25 -0.34
C LEU A 30 -14.17 -8.04 0.55
N CYS A 31 -13.65 -9.09 1.18
CA CYS A 31 -12.34 -9.06 1.82
C CYS A 31 -11.24 -8.76 0.81
N LEU A 32 -11.22 -9.48 -0.31
CA LEU A 32 -10.26 -9.24 -1.38
C LEU A 32 -10.41 -7.85 -1.99
N LEU A 33 -11.63 -7.42 -2.29
CA LEU A 33 -11.89 -6.08 -2.82
C LEU A 33 -11.44 -5.00 -1.84
N GLY A 34 -11.80 -5.12 -0.56
CA GLY A 34 -11.42 -4.17 0.49
C GLY A 34 -9.90 -4.09 0.67
N PHE A 35 -9.23 -5.23 0.65
CA PHE A 35 -7.76 -5.30 0.70
C PHE A 35 -7.11 -4.60 -0.51
N LEU A 36 -7.60 -4.88 -1.72
CA LEU A 36 -7.09 -4.22 -2.93
C LEU A 36 -7.34 -2.71 -2.92
N MET A 37 -8.49 -2.26 -2.42
CA MET A 37 -8.77 -0.83 -2.24
C MET A 37 -7.84 -0.18 -1.22
N ALA A 38 -7.55 -0.85 -0.10
CA ALA A 38 -6.61 -0.38 0.90
C ALA A 38 -5.19 -0.30 0.33
N LEU A 39 -4.76 -1.30 -0.43
CA LEU A 39 -3.46 -1.34 -1.10
C LEU A 39 -3.34 -0.21 -2.15
N TYR A 40 -4.37 -0.01 -2.97
CA TYR A 40 -4.43 1.08 -3.93
C TYR A 40 -4.34 2.45 -3.25
N HIS A 41 -5.08 2.63 -2.15
CA HIS A 41 -5.04 3.87 -1.37
C HIS A 41 -3.67 4.10 -0.74
N SER A 42 -3.07 3.07 -0.16
CA SER A 42 -1.73 3.14 0.45
C SER A 42 -0.67 3.59 -0.56
N PHE A 43 -0.71 3.10 -1.80
CA PHE A 43 0.28 3.48 -2.81
C PHE A 43 0.04 4.87 -3.40
N TYR A 44 -1.20 5.25 -3.66
CA TYR A 44 -1.49 6.46 -4.45
C TYR A 44 -2.03 7.65 -3.66
N TYR A 45 -2.63 7.41 -2.49
CA TYR A 45 -3.32 8.43 -1.70
C TYR A 45 -2.82 8.56 -0.26
N SER A 46 -1.80 7.78 0.16
CA SER A 46 -1.20 7.97 1.49
C SER A 46 -0.70 9.40 1.65
N GLU A 47 -0.99 10.00 2.79
CA GLU A 47 -0.50 11.33 3.10
C GLU A 47 1.03 11.31 3.24
N THR A 48 1.67 12.19 2.51
CA THR A 48 3.10 12.44 2.65
C THR A 48 3.32 13.26 3.92
N SER A 49 4.23 12.86 4.79
CA SER A 49 4.57 13.67 5.96
C SER A 49 5.06 15.05 5.52
N LYS A 50 4.90 16.07 6.38
CA LYS A 50 5.36 17.42 6.06
C LYS A 50 6.84 17.46 5.69
N ASP A 51 7.66 16.69 6.40
CA ASP A 51 9.10 16.63 6.16
C ASP A 51 9.43 15.88 4.88
N GLN A 52 8.77 14.77 4.60
CA GLN A 52 8.92 14.04 3.35
C GLN A 52 8.49 14.88 2.12
N ALA A 53 7.49 15.75 2.28
CA ALA A 53 7.06 16.67 1.23
C ALA A 53 8.13 17.72 0.86
N LEU A 54 9.10 17.97 1.75
CA LEU A 54 10.21 18.90 1.53
C LEU A 54 11.44 18.23 0.92
N ARG A 55 11.37 16.95 0.54
CA ARG A 55 12.52 16.23 -0.02
C ARG A 55 12.36 15.93 -1.50
N LEU A 56 13.46 16.15 -2.24
CA LEU A 56 13.63 15.73 -3.63
C LEU A 56 14.75 14.71 -3.73
N ILE A 57 14.63 13.81 -4.69
CA ILE A 57 15.67 12.87 -5.08
C ILE A 57 16.17 13.26 -6.47
N VAL A 58 17.47 13.48 -6.58
CA VAL A 58 18.17 13.71 -7.83
C VAL A 58 18.89 12.44 -8.22
N ARG A 59 18.55 11.88 -9.36
CA ARG A 59 19.13 10.66 -9.90
C ARG A 59 19.53 10.80 -11.36
N ASN A 60 20.24 9.83 -11.88
CA ASN A 60 20.52 9.78 -13.31
C ASN A 60 19.20 9.59 -14.08
N LYS A 61 19.03 10.38 -15.13
CA LYS A 61 17.81 10.40 -15.95
C LYS A 61 17.52 9.06 -16.64
N VAL A 62 18.56 8.35 -17.03
CA VAL A 62 18.44 7.11 -17.82
C VAL A 62 18.14 5.92 -16.91
N SER A 63 18.93 5.73 -15.85
CA SER A 63 18.81 4.58 -14.95
C SER A 63 19.44 4.87 -13.59
N LEU A 64 18.91 4.26 -12.53
CA LEU A 64 19.52 4.26 -11.21
C LEU A 64 20.85 3.50 -11.14
N ALA A 65 21.10 2.59 -12.09
CA ALA A 65 22.35 1.89 -12.19
C ALA A 65 23.51 2.78 -12.69
N ASN A 66 23.18 3.91 -13.34
CA ASN A 66 24.16 4.88 -13.80
C ASN A 66 24.42 5.91 -12.70
N PRO A 67 25.65 6.00 -12.19
CA PRO A 67 25.95 6.97 -11.14
C PRO A 67 25.98 8.40 -11.67
N LEU A 68 25.83 9.35 -10.77
CA LEU A 68 26.11 10.77 -10.96
C LEU A 68 27.52 11.08 -10.47
N LEU A 69 28.08 12.21 -10.86
CA LEU A 69 29.36 12.69 -10.36
C LEU A 69 29.16 13.43 -9.04
N LEU A 70 30.05 13.18 -8.07
CA LEU A 70 30.05 13.89 -6.77
C LEU A 70 30.14 15.42 -6.98
N SER A 71 30.82 15.89 -8.02
CA SER A 71 30.95 17.31 -8.37
C SER A 71 29.63 18.02 -8.73
N TYR A 72 28.52 17.26 -8.84
CA TYR A 72 27.18 17.85 -9.07
C TYR A 72 26.59 18.45 -7.80
N GLN A 73 26.96 17.93 -6.62
CA GLN A 73 26.40 18.35 -5.34
C GLN A 73 26.50 19.86 -5.08
N PRO A 74 27.68 20.50 -5.18
CA PRO A 74 27.77 21.94 -4.96
C PRO A 74 26.99 22.79 -5.97
N LYS A 75 26.79 22.28 -7.18
CA LYS A 75 25.96 22.93 -8.20
C LYS A 75 24.48 22.83 -7.85
N ILE A 76 24.01 21.66 -7.42
CA ILE A 76 22.63 21.44 -6.97
C ILE A 76 22.31 22.37 -5.80
N ARG A 77 23.24 22.53 -4.85
CA ARG A 77 23.06 23.40 -3.67
C ARG A 77 22.86 24.88 -4.03
N GLN A 78 23.38 25.32 -5.18
CA GLN A 78 23.27 26.72 -5.64
C GLN A 78 21.89 27.05 -6.27
N VAL A 79 21.04 26.05 -6.50
CA VAL A 79 19.70 26.27 -7.06
C VAL A 79 18.81 26.98 -6.03
N PRO A 80 18.15 28.09 -6.39
CA PRO A 80 17.28 28.81 -5.47
C PRO A 80 16.18 27.91 -4.89
N GLY A 81 15.99 27.98 -3.57
CA GLY A 81 15.03 27.15 -2.84
C GLY A 81 15.60 25.83 -2.31
N VAL A 82 16.84 25.50 -2.64
CA VAL A 82 17.56 24.36 -2.04
C VAL A 82 18.18 24.80 -0.72
N GLU A 83 17.78 24.16 0.38
CA GLU A 83 18.36 24.41 1.71
C GLU A 83 19.62 23.57 1.96
N GLU A 84 19.54 22.27 1.65
CA GLU A 84 20.65 21.35 1.83
C GLU A 84 20.63 20.22 0.81
N THR A 85 21.81 19.66 0.53
CA THR A 85 22.00 18.51 -0.37
C THR A 85 22.88 17.48 0.29
N MET A 86 22.52 16.20 0.21
CA MET A 86 23.25 15.09 0.80
C MET A 86 23.41 13.97 -0.22
N ILE A 87 24.54 13.30 -0.17
CA ILE A 87 24.77 12.02 -0.85
C ILE A 87 23.80 10.98 -0.28
N PHE A 88 23.14 10.26 -1.17
CA PHE A 88 22.24 9.18 -0.80
C PHE A 88 22.54 7.95 -1.67
N GLN A 89 23.56 7.17 -1.21
CA GLN A 89 24.10 6.06 -1.96
C GLN A 89 23.54 4.73 -1.48
N TRP A 90 22.73 4.09 -2.28
CA TRP A 90 22.33 2.72 -2.04
C TRP A 90 23.54 1.79 -2.02
N PHE A 91 23.63 0.93 -1.01
CA PHE A 91 24.63 -0.13 -0.93
C PHE A 91 23.96 -1.50 -1.13
N GLY A 92 24.14 -2.06 -2.33
CA GLY A 92 23.78 -3.46 -2.57
C GLY A 92 24.80 -4.38 -1.92
N GLY A 93 24.34 -5.22 -1.01
CA GLY A 93 25.22 -6.14 -0.30
C GLY A 93 24.43 -7.09 0.61
N THR A 94 25.11 -8.03 1.20
CA THR A 94 24.51 -9.07 2.04
C THR A 94 24.94 -8.91 3.51
N TYR A 95 23.97 -9.05 4.41
CA TYR A 95 24.18 -9.16 5.85
C TYR A 95 23.92 -10.61 6.27
N LYS A 96 24.95 -11.28 6.83
CA LYS A 96 24.92 -12.69 7.21
C LYS A 96 24.68 -13.63 6.03
N ASP A 97 23.46 -13.62 5.48
CA ASP A 97 23.04 -14.46 4.36
C ASP A 97 21.98 -13.73 3.49
N ASN A 98 21.56 -14.36 2.38
CA ASN A 98 20.57 -13.80 1.45
C ASN A 98 19.11 -14.12 1.83
N LYS A 99 18.84 -14.47 3.08
CA LYS A 99 17.46 -14.70 3.51
C LYS A 99 16.68 -13.39 3.62
N PRO A 100 15.40 -13.40 3.27
CA PRO A 100 14.53 -12.23 3.37
C PRO A 100 14.51 -11.59 4.78
N GLU A 101 14.66 -12.40 5.81
CA GLU A 101 14.69 -11.99 7.22
C GLU A 101 15.88 -11.08 7.54
N ASN A 102 17.02 -11.27 6.84
CA ASN A 102 18.26 -10.50 7.01
C ASN A 102 18.38 -9.31 6.05
N PHE A 103 17.35 -9.11 5.22
CA PHE A 103 17.34 -7.98 4.32
C PHE A 103 16.85 -6.69 5.02
N PHE A 104 17.54 -5.58 4.77
CA PHE A 104 17.17 -4.22 5.12
C PHE A 104 17.81 -3.23 4.16
N ALA A 105 17.23 -2.04 4.03
CA ALA A 105 17.77 -0.98 3.19
C ALA A 105 19.06 -0.40 3.82
N ARG A 106 20.05 -0.06 2.99
CA ARG A 106 21.36 0.44 3.42
C ARG A 106 21.79 1.59 2.54
N PHE A 107 22.11 2.71 3.17
CA PHE A 107 22.55 3.90 2.46
C PHE A 107 23.80 4.50 3.06
N GLY A 108 24.78 4.76 2.19
CA GLY A 108 25.90 5.63 2.50
C GLY A 108 25.48 7.09 2.37
N VAL A 109 25.71 7.86 3.42
CA VAL A 109 25.29 9.26 3.53
C VAL A 109 26.42 10.14 4.06
N GLU A 110 26.23 11.45 4.04
CA GLU A 110 27.05 12.41 4.78
C GLU A 110 26.46 12.57 6.19
N PRO A 111 27.12 12.06 7.25
CA PRO A 111 26.56 12.00 8.60
C PRO A 111 26.15 13.35 9.19
N ASP A 112 26.90 14.41 8.87
CA ASP A 112 26.65 15.78 9.31
C ASP A 112 25.37 16.39 8.73
N LYS A 113 24.94 15.93 7.55
CA LYS A 113 23.76 16.44 6.84
C LYS A 113 22.51 15.58 7.06
N LEU A 114 22.68 14.33 7.52
CA LEU A 114 21.59 13.39 7.64
C LEU A 114 20.43 13.96 8.49
N PHE A 115 20.73 14.49 9.65
CA PHE A 115 19.72 15.00 10.59
C PHE A 115 19.13 16.36 10.19
N THR A 116 19.74 17.05 9.24
CA THR A 116 19.17 18.24 8.62
C THR A 116 18.14 17.86 7.58
N ILE A 117 18.39 16.79 6.81
CA ILE A 117 17.48 16.31 5.76
C ILE A 117 16.34 15.46 6.34
N PHE A 118 16.67 14.60 7.31
CA PHE A 118 15.73 13.74 8.03
C PHE A 118 15.59 14.20 9.48
N ASN A 119 15.04 15.39 9.66
CA ASN A 119 14.87 16.00 10.99
C ASN A 119 13.84 15.26 11.88
N GLU A 120 13.03 14.38 11.28
CA GLU A 120 12.11 13.51 11.99
C GLU A 120 12.79 12.33 12.71
N PHE A 121 14.08 12.07 12.46
CA PHE A 121 14.81 10.99 13.12
C PHE A 121 15.09 11.34 14.59
N GLN A 122 14.48 10.59 15.48
CA GLN A 122 14.63 10.75 16.93
C GLN A 122 15.76 9.83 17.41
N MET A 123 16.79 10.45 17.97
CA MET A 123 17.97 9.78 18.52
C MET A 123 18.64 10.69 19.55
N SER A 124 19.40 10.13 20.48
CA SER A 124 20.12 10.93 21.47
C SER A 124 21.26 11.76 20.84
N GLU A 125 21.55 12.92 21.41
CA GLU A 125 22.62 13.79 20.89
C GLU A 125 24.03 13.14 21.01
N GLU A 126 24.22 12.24 21.97
CA GLU A 126 25.45 11.47 22.08
C GLU A 126 25.64 10.52 20.90
N GLU A 127 24.58 9.81 20.52
CA GLU A 127 24.59 8.88 19.39
C GLU A 127 24.79 9.60 18.07
N LYS A 128 24.14 10.77 17.89
CA LYS A 128 24.36 11.62 16.72
C LYS A 128 25.83 12.03 16.59
N LYS A 129 26.41 12.52 17.69
CA LYS A 129 27.83 12.91 17.71
C LYS A 129 28.74 11.73 17.41
N ALA A 130 28.48 10.56 17.98
CA ALA A 130 29.28 9.37 17.73
C ALA A 130 29.21 8.95 16.25
N PHE A 131 28.00 8.99 15.64
CA PHE A 131 27.81 8.69 14.22
C PHE A 131 28.54 9.68 13.31
N ILE A 132 28.52 10.97 13.64
CA ILE A 132 29.19 12.01 12.85
C ILE A 132 30.73 11.91 12.97
N SER A 133 31.25 11.62 14.16
CA SER A 133 32.70 11.65 14.43
C SER A 133 33.42 10.38 13.98
N GLU A 134 32.74 9.22 14.00
CA GLU A 134 33.38 7.94 13.68
C GLU A 134 33.06 7.49 12.25
N ARG A 135 34.10 7.30 11.45
CA ARG A 135 33.98 6.94 10.03
C ARG A 135 33.38 5.56 9.78
N THR A 136 33.62 4.61 10.69
CA THR A 136 33.11 3.25 10.66
C THR A 136 31.80 3.08 11.45
N ALA A 137 31.22 4.20 11.92
CA ALA A 137 29.94 4.17 12.59
C ALA A 137 28.79 3.94 11.61
N CYS A 138 27.79 3.23 12.08
CA CYS A 138 26.47 3.18 11.43
C CYS A 138 25.37 3.41 12.46
N ILE A 139 24.21 3.84 11.96
CA ILE A 139 22.96 3.90 12.72
C ILE A 139 21.93 3.04 12.04
N ILE A 140 21.03 2.46 12.82
CA ILE A 140 20.03 1.53 12.33
C ILE A 140 18.64 1.90 12.88
N GLY A 141 17.61 1.71 12.09
CA GLY A 141 16.24 1.94 12.54
C GLY A 141 15.77 0.91 13.57
N GLU A 142 14.96 1.35 14.51
CA GLU A 142 14.49 0.55 15.65
C GLU A 142 13.82 -0.76 15.26
N LYS A 143 12.99 -0.76 14.21
CA LYS A 143 12.35 -1.99 13.74
C LYS A 143 13.36 -3.03 13.26
N THR A 144 14.37 -2.61 12.49
CA THR A 144 15.42 -3.53 12.04
C THR A 144 16.31 -3.99 13.17
N ALA A 145 16.68 -3.09 14.10
CA ALA A 145 17.44 -3.42 15.29
C ALA A 145 16.73 -4.48 16.13
N THR A 146 15.45 -4.29 16.41
CA THR A 146 14.62 -5.24 17.17
C THR A 146 14.49 -6.58 16.44
N ARG A 147 14.19 -6.57 15.14
CA ARG A 147 14.02 -7.78 14.33
C ARG A 147 15.29 -8.63 14.27
N LEU A 148 16.44 -8.00 14.12
CA LEU A 148 17.74 -8.68 14.00
C LEU A 148 18.47 -8.86 15.32
N ASN A 149 17.86 -8.41 16.43
CA ASN A 149 18.44 -8.38 17.78
C ASN A 149 19.80 -7.71 17.80
N ILE A 150 19.89 -6.53 17.17
CA ILE A 150 21.10 -5.70 17.10
C ILE A 150 20.98 -4.62 18.17
N THR A 151 22.06 -4.45 18.93
CA THR A 151 22.18 -3.45 19.99
C THR A 151 23.30 -2.45 19.70
N ARG A 152 23.27 -1.32 20.42
CA ARG A 152 24.35 -0.33 20.36
C ARG A 152 25.69 -0.96 20.77
N GLY A 153 26.71 -0.77 19.94
CA GLY A 153 28.04 -1.35 20.11
C GLY A 153 28.29 -2.61 19.30
N ASP A 154 27.26 -3.23 18.76
CA ASP A 154 27.41 -4.43 17.92
C ASP A 154 28.14 -4.12 16.60
N ARG A 155 28.83 -5.11 16.09
CA ARG A 155 29.47 -5.04 14.77
C ARG A 155 28.54 -5.56 13.68
N VAL A 156 28.41 -4.79 12.63
CA VAL A 156 27.66 -5.14 11.42
C VAL A 156 28.65 -5.22 10.25
N SER A 157 28.75 -6.41 9.66
CA SER A 157 29.56 -6.62 8.45
C SER A 157 28.61 -6.76 7.25
N LEU A 158 28.84 -5.93 6.23
CA LEU A 158 28.10 -5.94 4.97
C LEU A 158 29.04 -6.32 3.83
N VAL A 159 28.78 -7.45 3.19
CA VAL A 159 29.53 -7.89 2.00
C VAL A 159 28.87 -7.29 0.78
N GLY A 160 29.59 -6.47 0.02
CA GLY A 160 29.05 -5.80 -1.14
C GLY A 160 28.87 -6.74 -2.35
N ASP A 161 27.67 -6.69 -2.96
CA ASP A 161 27.35 -7.45 -4.18
C ASP A 161 27.63 -6.57 -5.42
N ILE A 162 27.24 -5.29 -5.36
CA ILE A 162 27.43 -4.31 -6.43
C ILE A 162 28.79 -3.63 -6.31
N PHE A 163 29.21 -3.41 -5.09
CA PHE A 163 30.48 -2.77 -4.75
C PHE A 163 31.44 -3.83 -4.22
N PRO A 164 32.67 -3.94 -4.77
CA PRO A 164 33.64 -4.95 -4.33
C PRO A 164 34.31 -4.53 -3.00
N VAL A 165 33.50 -4.26 -2.01
CA VAL A 165 33.94 -3.75 -0.68
C VAL A 165 33.15 -4.47 0.40
N THR A 166 33.83 -4.91 1.45
CA THR A 166 33.19 -5.36 2.70
C THR A 166 33.27 -4.20 3.70
N LEU A 167 32.12 -3.79 4.21
CA LEU A 167 32.04 -2.74 5.22
C LEU A 167 31.88 -3.37 6.60
N GLU A 168 32.87 -3.15 7.47
CA GLU A 168 32.80 -3.54 8.88
C GLU A 168 32.48 -2.30 9.72
N MET A 169 31.30 -2.24 10.29
CA MET A 169 30.80 -1.05 10.97
C MET A 169 30.38 -1.38 12.40
N THR A 170 30.40 -0.35 13.25
CA THR A 170 29.90 -0.43 14.62
C THR A 170 28.61 0.37 14.74
N VAL A 171 27.58 -0.23 15.29
CA VAL A 171 26.31 0.45 15.56
C VAL A 171 26.49 1.46 16.69
N ARG A 172 26.44 2.75 16.38
CA ARG A 172 26.59 3.84 17.36
C ARG A 172 25.27 4.42 17.81
N GLY A 173 24.19 4.16 17.08
CA GLY A 173 22.87 4.62 17.49
C GLY A 173 21.75 3.82 16.84
N ILE A 174 20.61 3.84 17.52
CA ILE A 174 19.35 3.30 17.04
C ILE A 174 18.39 4.47 16.96
N TYR A 175 17.92 4.79 15.75
CA TYR A 175 17.00 5.90 15.57
C TYR A 175 15.56 5.41 15.46
N HIS A 176 14.63 6.23 15.96
CA HIS A 176 13.20 6.03 15.79
C HIS A 176 12.65 7.04 14.77
N ALA A 177 11.81 6.57 13.88
CA ALA A 177 11.09 7.40 12.92
C ALA A 177 9.69 6.86 12.67
N THR A 178 8.75 7.73 12.37
CA THR A 178 7.38 7.32 12.02
C THR A 178 7.32 6.52 10.72
N ALA A 179 8.25 6.82 9.79
CA ALA A 179 8.45 6.08 8.55
C ALA A 179 9.95 5.93 8.30
N GLY A 180 10.36 4.81 7.68
CA GLY A 180 11.77 4.59 7.32
C GLY A 180 12.67 4.10 8.47
N ASP A 181 12.11 3.65 9.59
CA ASP A 181 12.87 3.07 10.72
C ASP A 181 13.32 1.62 10.48
N GLU A 182 13.38 1.20 9.22
CA GLU A 182 13.91 -0.10 8.78
C GLU A 182 15.27 0.00 8.06
N THR A 183 15.85 1.21 7.97
CA THR A 183 17.04 1.49 7.16
C THR A 183 18.30 1.56 8.03
N LEU A 184 19.44 1.15 7.47
CA LEU A 184 20.75 1.38 8.04
C LEU A 184 21.45 2.51 7.27
N PHE A 185 21.99 3.49 7.98
CA PHE A 185 22.81 4.57 7.42
C PHE A 185 24.24 4.46 7.90
N PHE A 186 25.18 4.70 6.99
CA PHE A 186 26.60 4.68 7.26
C PHE A 186 27.31 5.81 6.51
N ASN A 187 28.56 6.09 6.85
CA ASN A 187 29.33 7.16 6.25
C ASN A 187 29.74 6.81 4.81
N TYR A 188 29.29 7.60 3.83
CA TYR A 188 29.65 7.41 2.41
C TYR A 188 31.15 7.49 2.17
N ALA A 189 31.89 8.33 2.91
CA ALA A 189 33.34 8.44 2.74
C ALA A 189 34.05 7.12 3.04
N TYR A 190 33.53 6.31 3.97
CA TYR A 190 34.06 4.96 4.25
C TYR A 190 33.92 4.02 3.06
N LEU A 191 32.76 4.05 2.39
CA LEU A 191 32.54 3.30 1.15
C LEU A 191 33.44 3.80 0.03
N ASN A 192 33.49 5.13 -0.19
CA ASN A 192 34.20 5.73 -1.31
C ASN A 192 35.73 5.44 -1.26
N GLU A 193 36.34 5.40 -0.08
CA GLU A 193 37.73 5.02 0.08
C GLU A 193 38.03 3.55 -0.25
N GLY A 194 37.10 2.66 0.11
CA GLY A 194 37.22 1.24 -0.25
C GLY A 194 36.99 0.95 -1.73
N MET A 195 36.49 1.92 -2.50
CA MET A 195 36.18 1.76 -3.91
C MET A 195 37.41 1.80 -4.80
N PRO A 196 37.45 1.02 -5.89
CA PRO A 196 38.44 1.18 -6.94
C PRO A 196 38.45 2.60 -7.51
N GLU A 197 39.60 3.16 -7.89
CA GLU A 197 39.73 4.55 -8.36
C GLU A 197 38.75 4.94 -9.44
N ARG A 198 38.44 4.03 -10.37
CA ARG A 198 37.46 4.26 -11.46
C ARG A 198 36.03 4.50 -10.99
N ARG A 199 35.68 4.11 -9.77
CA ARG A 199 34.35 4.23 -9.18
C ARG A 199 34.29 5.22 -8.04
N ARG A 200 35.41 5.81 -7.65
CA ARG A 200 35.44 6.89 -6.65
C ARG A 200 34.70 8.11 -7.16
N ASP A 201 34.22 8.91 -6.24
CA ASP A 201 33.49 10.16 -6.50
C ASP A 201 32.26 10.00 -7.42
N SER A 202 31.71 8.79 -7.44
CA SER A 202 30.45 8.46 -8.12
C SER A 202 29.36 8.18 -7.10
N VAL A 203 28.19 8.78 -7.30
CA VAL A 203 27.06 8.76 -6.38
C VAL A 203 25.82 8.25 -7.10
N GLY A 204 25.05 7.36 -6.47
CA GLY A 204 23.80 6.88 -7.04
C GLY A 204 22.75 7.97 -7.14
N THR A 205 22.51 8.67 -6.03
CA THR A 205 21.50 9.73 -5.94
C THR A 205 21.93 10.81 -4.95
N PHE A 206 21.35 12.00 -5.08
CA PHE A 206 21.39 13.02 -4.05
C PHE A 206 19.99 13.21 -3.46
N MET A 207 19.95 13.37 -2.15
CA MET A 207 18.77 13.85 -1.44
C MET A 207 18.89 15.37 -1.28
N VAL A 208 17.81 16.08 -1.56
CA VAL A 208 17.76 17.54 -1.51
C VAL A 208 16.63 17.96 -0.60
N ARG A 209 16.91 18.84 0.36
CA ARG A 209 15.90 19.50 1.17
C ARG A 209 15.55 20.84 0.57
N MET A 210 14.24 21.10 0.45
CA MET A 210 13.67 22.35 -0.06
C MET A 210 13.17 23.22 1.09
N ASP A 211 13.12 24.53 0.82
CA ASP A 211 12.52 25.52 1.72
C ASP A 211 10.98 25.36 1.83
N LYS A 212 10.31 25.07 0.69
CA LYS A 212 8.86 24.89 0.62
C LYS A 212 8.47 23.82 -0.39
N ALA A 213 7.47 23.04 -0.05
CA ALA A 213 6.94 21.98 -0.94
C ALA A 213 6.36 22.54 -2.26
N GLU A 214 5.84 23.79 -2.24
CA GLU A 214 5.30 24.47 -3.42
C GLU A 214 6.38 24.74 -4.49
N HIS A 215 7.65 24.85 -4.07
CA HIS A 215 8.78 25.11 -4.96
C HIS A 215 9.32 23.84 -5.64
N ALA A 216 8.80 22.66 -5.30
CA ALA A 216 9.29 21.37 -5.78
C ALA A 216 9.47 21.31 -7.30
N GLN A 217 8.47 21.78 -8.05
CA GLN A 217 8.50 21.77 -9.52
C GLN A 217 9.55 22.74 -10.08
N ALA A 218 9.65 23.95 -9.52
CA ALA A 218 10.62 24.95 -9.96
C ALA A 218 12.06 24.51 -9.66
N ILE A 219 12.31 23.98 -8.46
CA ILE A 219 13.62 23.46 -8.04
C ILE A 219 14.01 22.25 -8.89
N SER A 220 13.11 21.28 -9.08
CA SER A 220 13.36 20.10 -9.91
C SER A 220 13.75 20.50 -11.34
N LYS A 221 13.00 21.42 -11.93
CA LYS A 221 13.31 21.94 -13.27
C LYS A 221 14.64 22.69 -13.29
N GLY A 222 14.92 23.52 -12.28
CA GLY A 222 16.18 24.28 -12.19
C GLY A 222 17.40 23.35 -12.13
N ILE A 223 17.31 22.27 -11.33
CA ILE A 223 18.37 21.26 -11.25
C ILE A 223 18.52 20.55 -12.60
N ASP A 224 17.44 20.05 -13.18
CA ASP A 224 17.49 19.25 -14.42
C ASP A 224 17.95 20.09 -15.63
N ASP A 225 17.56 21.37 -15.70
CA ASP A 225 18.00 22.29 -16.76
C ASP A 225 19.51 22.58 -16.66
N GLN A 226 20.07 22.66 -15.44
CA GLN A 226 21.49 22.88 -15.21
C GLN A 226 22.36 21.73 -15.75
N PHE A 227 21.85 20.49 -15.71
CA PHE A 227 22.55 19.30 -16.20
C PHE A 227 22.02 18.78 -17.55
N ARG A 228 21.19 19.55 -18.25
CA ARG A 228 20.59 19.15 -19.53
C ARG A 228 21.62 18.73 -20.59
N ASN A 229 22.76 19.45 -20.65
CA ASN A 229 23.84 19.21 -21.61
C ASN A 229 25.02 18.47 -21.00
N ALA A 230 24.89 17.98 -19.76
CA ALA A 230 25.93 17.20 -19.11
C ALA A 230 25.97 15.75 -19.63
N THR A 231 27.12 15.10 -19.54
CA THR A 231 27.28 13.68 -19.91
C THR A 231 26.33 12.78 -19.11
N GLN A 232 26.06 13.14 -17.87
CA GLN A 232 25.12 12.45 -16.98
C GLN A 232 23.97 13.41 -16.68
N GLN A 233 22.90 13.31 -17.43
CA GLN A 233 21.70 14.10 -17.21
C GLN A 233 21.01 13.67 -15.95
N THR A 234 20.42 14.63 -15.23
CA THR A 234 19.66 14.39 -14.01
C THR A 234 18.16 14.26 -14.28
N LYS A 235 17.48 13.55 -13.41
CA LYS A 235 16.04 13.58 -13.21
C LYS A 235 15.77 13.83 -11.73
N THR A 236 15.13 14.95 -11.47
CA THR A 236 14.78 15.37 -10.11
C THR A 236 13.29 15.18 -9.88
N GLU A 237 12.92 14.46 -8.85
CA GLU A 237 11.53 14.15 -8.52
C GLU A 237 11.34 14.14 -6.99
N THR A 238 10.09 14.34 -6.54
CA THR A 238 9.78 14.25 -5.10
C THR A 238 10.01 12.82 -4.62
N GLU A 239 10.31 12.65 -3.32
CA GLU A 239 10.50 11.32 -2.72
C GLU A 239 9.31 10.39 -3.02
N LYS A 240 8.08 10.91 -2.91
CA LYS A 240 6.86 10.16 -3.27
C LYS A 240 6.80 9.77 -4.75
N ALA A 241 7.13 10.70 -5.66
CA ALA A 241 7.16 10.40 -7.09
C ALA A 241 8.24 9.36 -7.43
N PHE A 242 9.38 9.42 -6.74
CA PHE A 242 10.44 8.43 -6.86
C PHE A 242 9.96 7.03 -6.40
N GLN A 243 9.32 6.92 -5.25
CA GLN A 243 8.74 5.66 -4.78
C GLN A 243 7.72 5.10 -5.77
N LEU A 244 6.84 5.96 -6.30
CA LEU A 244 5.88 5.56 -7.33
C LEU A 244 6.54 5.14 -8.65
N SER A 245 7.73 5.68 -8.98
CA SER A 245 8.47 5.29 -10.19
C SER A 245 8.96 3.84 -10.14
N PHE A 246 9.25 3.30 -8.95
CA PHE A 246 9.54 1.88 -8.78
C PHE A 246 8.32 1.00 -9.06
N LEU A 247 7.15 1.42 -8.62
CA LEU A 247 5.91 0.71 -8.94
C LEU A 247 5.61 0.77 -10.44
N ALA A 248 5.90 1.90 -11.09
CA ALA A 248 5.73 2.05 -12.53
C ALA A 248 6.66 1.13 -13.36
N PHE A 249 7.82 0.76 -12.81
CA PHE A 249 8.72 -0.22 -13.43
C PHE A 249 8.08 -1.63 -13.52
N LEU A 250 7.19 -1.98 -12.59
CA LEU A 250 6.39 -3.21 -12.64
C LEU A 250 5.24 -3.15 -13.65
N GLY A 251 5.15 -2.11 -14.46
CA GLY A 251 4.08 -1.86 -15.41
C GLY A 251 3.01 -0.90 -14.87
N ASN A 252 1.86 -0.87 -15.52
CA ASN A 252 0.76 0.00 -15.06
C ASN A 252 0.00 -0.64 -13.88
N VAL A 253 0.65 -0.71 -12.70
CA VAL A 253 0.11 -1.30 -11.48
C VAL A 253 -1.25 -0.68 -11.12
N LYS A 254 -1.43 0.63 -11.38
CA LYS A 254 -2.71 1.31 -11.15
C LYS A 254 -3.84 0.69 -11.98
N ALA A 255 -3.63 0.56 -13.29
CA ALA A 255 -4.62 -0.04 -14.18
C ALA A 255 -4.85 -1.52 -13.85
N PHE A 256 -3.78 -2.24 -13.52
CA PHE A 256 -3.85 -3.65 -13.11
C PHE A 256 -4.70 -3.84 -11.84
N LEU A 257 -4.46 -3.06 -10.78
CA LEU A 257 -5.27 -3.11 -9.55
C LEU A 257 -6.74 -2.77 -9.82
N LEU A 258 -7.01 -1.73 -10.61
CA LEU A 258 -8.38 -1.35 -10.97
C LEU A 258 -9.07 -2.45 -11.80
N ALA A 259 -8.37 -3.09 -12.73
CA ALA A 259 -8.91 -4.20 -13.51
C ALA A 259 -9.26 -5.41 -12.63
N ILE A 260 -8.40 -5.74 -11.65
CA ILE A 260 -8.69 -6.81 -10.68
C ILE A 260 -9.91 -6.43 -9.82
N CYS A 261 -9.97 -5.21 -9.28
CA CYS A 261 -11.14 -4.73 -8.52
C CYS A 261 -12.44 -4.85 -9.35
N GLY A 262 -12.39 -4.46 -10.62
CA GLY A 262 -13.50 -4.59 -11.56
C GLY A 262 -13.91 -6.05 -11.78
N ALA A 263 -12.94 -6.94 -12.05
CA ALA A 263 -13.19 -8.36 -12.25
C ALA A 263 -13.78 -9.03 -10.99
N VAL A 264 -13.24 -8.72 -9.81
CA VAL A 264 -13.76 -9.22 -8.53
C VAL A 264 -15.20 -8.74 -8.32
N THR A 265 -15.48 -7.45 -8.53
CA THR A 265 -16.82 -6.88 -8.40
C THR A 265 -17.81 -7.55 -9.36
N PHE A 266 -17.41 -7.77 -10.61
CA PHE A 266 -18.23 -8.48 -11.60
C PHE A 266 -18.50 -9.93 -11.19
N THR A 267 -17.48 -10.64 -10.70
CA THR A 267 -17.62 -12.02 -10.22
C THR A 267 -18.58 -12.10 -9.04
N ILE A 268 -18.49 -11.18 -8.07
CA ILE A 268 -19.43 -11.12 -6.94
C ILE A 268 -20.86 -10.93 -7.44
N LEU A 269 -21.04 -10.05 -8.40
CA LEU A 269 -22.35 -9.74 -8.99
C LEU A 269 -22.98 -11.00 -9.63
N LEU A 270 -22.19 -11.76 -10.40
CA LEU A 270 -22.62 -13.02 -11.03
C LEU A 270 -22.96 -14.09 -9.98
N VAL A 271 -22.08 -14.31 -9.01
CA VAL A 271 -22.29 -15.32 -7.96
C VAL A 271 -23.53 -14.99 -7.13
N THR A 272 -23.67 -13.74 -6.70
CA THR A 272 -24.81 -13.29 -5.90
C THR A 272 -26.10 -13.37 -6.73
N GLY A 273 -26.07 -12.95 -8.01
CA GLY A 273 -27.18 -13.03 -8.92
C GLY A 273 -27.67 -14.46 -9.16
N ASN A 274 -26.74 -15.39 -9.39
CA ASN A 274 -27.07 -16.81 -9.57
C ASN A 274 -27.69 -17.43 -8.29
N THR A 275 -27.10 -17.13 -7.13
CA THR A 275 -27.60 -17.61 -5.83
C THR A 275 -29.00 -17.05 -5.54
N MET A 276 -29.22 -15.76 -5.88
CA MET A 276 -30.56 -15.16 -5.73
C MET A 276 -31.59 -15.74 -6.69
N ALA A 277 -31.21 -16.00 -7.94
CA ALA A 277 -32.08 -16.64 -8.90
C ALA A 277 -32.54 -18.05 -8.41
N MET A 278 -31.59 -18.80 -7.84
CA MET A 278 -31.88 -20.10 -7.23
C MET A 278 -32.81 -19.96 -6.00
N SER A 279 -32.50 -19.00 -5.11
CA SER A 279 -33.33 -18.70 -3.93
C SER A 279 -34.77 -18.37 -4.31
N VAL A 280 -34.93 -17.54 -5.32
CA VAL A 280 -36.26 -17.14 -5.81
C VAL A 280 -37.03 -18.32 -6.44
N ARG A 281 -36.36 -19.19 -7.22
CA ARG A 281 -36.96 -20.39 -7.80
C ARG A 281 -37.50 -21.35 -6.74
N GLU A 282 -36.77 -21.62 -5.68
CA GLU A 282 -37.15 -22.49 -4.57
C GLU A 282 -38.41 -21.97 -3.85
N ARG A 283 -38.68 -20.66 -3.93
CA ARG A 283 -39.78 -19.99 -3.20
C ARG A 283 -40.96 -19.56 -4.08
N VAL A 284 -41.02 -20.04 -5.32
CA VAL A 284 -42.13 -19.68 -6.23
C VAL A 284 -43.49 -20.04 -5.62
N LYS A 285 -43.62 -21.19 -4.95
CA LYS A 285 -44.86 -21.60 -4.24
C LYS A 285 -45.22 -20.64 -3.11
N GLU A 286 -44.23 -20.18 -2.32
CA GLU A 286 -44.45 -19.19 -1.23
C GLU A 286 -44.91 -17.84 -1.79
N VAL A 287 -44.33 -17.41 -2.92
CA VAL A 287 -44.78 -16.20 -3.64
C VAL A 287 -46.22 -16.35 -4.10
N GLY A 288 -46.62 -17.53 -4.59
CA GLY A 288 -47.99 -17.84 -4.93
C GLY A 288 -48.95 -17.69 -3.74
N ILE A 289 -48.58 -18.26 -2.58
CA ILE A 289 -49.35 -18.16 -1.34
C ILE A 289 -49.46 -16.70 -0.87
N LEU A 290 -48.37 -15.95 -0.89
CA LEU A 290 -48.41 -14.54 -0.52
C LEU A 290 -49.35 -13.72 -1.41
N LYS A 291 -49.39 -14.01 -2.70
CA LYS A 291 -50.36 -13.38 -3.63
C LYS A 291 -51.82 -13.74 -3.33
N THR A 292 -52.11 -14.98 -2.93
CA THR A 292 -53.47 -15.35 -2.53
C THR A 292 -53.89 -14.67 -1.23
N LEU A 293 -52.95 -14.32 -0.37
CA LEU A 293 -53.15 -13.52 0.86
C LEU A 293 -53.26 -12.01 0.61
N GLY A 294 -53.21 -11.56 -0.69
CA GLY A 294 -53.42 -10.17 -1.06
C GLY A 294 -52.16 -9.32 -1.11
N TYR A 295 -50.96 -9.93 -1.02
CA TYR A 295 -49.70 -9.18 -1.16
C TYR A 295 -49.52 -8.68 -2.59
N THR A 296 -49.24 -7.40 -2.73
CA THR A 296 -48.96 -6.78 -4.04
C THR A 296 -47.62 -7.22 -4.62
N PRO A 297 -47.44 -7.25 -5.95
CA PRO A 297 -46.18 -7.59 -6.59
C PRO A 297 -44.99 -6.71 -6.11
N GLY A 298 -45.26 -5.42 -5.85
CA GLY A 298 -44.26 -4.50 -5.34
C GLY A 298 -43.79 -4.84 -3.91
N LEU A 299 -44.71 -5.30 -3.05
CA LEU A 299 -44.37 -5.72 -1.70
C LEU A 299 -43.54 -7.03 -1.70
N ILE A 300 -43.90 -7.97 -2.55
CA ILE A 300 -43.13 -9.22 -2.75
C ILE A 300 -41.75 -8.91 -3.27
N LEU A 301 -41.61 -8.03 -4.28
CA LEU A 301 -40.33 -7.55 -4.79
C LEU A 301 -39.49 -6.97 -3.67
N SER A 302 -40.07 -6.10 -2.84
CA SER A 302 -39.33 -5.44 -1.73
C SER A 302 -38.85 -6.42 -0.65
N ILE A 303 -39.61 -7.51 -0.39
CA ILE A 303 -39.20 -8.55 0.55
C ILE A 303 -38.02 -9.34 -0.02
N LEU A 304 -38.07 -9.77 -1.28
CA LEU A 304 -36.99 -10.54 -1.92
C LEU A 304 -35.71 -9.72 -2.07
N VAL A 305 -35.82 -8.46 -2.49
CA VAL A 305 -34.67 -7.54 -2.58
C VAL A 305 -34.10 -7.24 -1.19
N GLY A 306 -34.97 -7.02 -0.20
CA GLY A 306 -34.58 -6.78 1.19
C GLY A 306 -33.77 -7.93 1.78
N GLU A 307 -34.16 -9.19 1.46
CA GLU A 307 -33.41 -10.38 1.88
C GLU A 307 -31.98 -10.39 1.30
N SER A 308 -31.83 -10.08 0.00
CA SER A 308 -30.54 -9.95 -0.65
C SER A 308 -29.68 -8.86 -0.04
N LEU A 309 -30.27 -7.71 0.23
CA LEU A 309 -29.57 -6.60 0.87
C LEU A 309 -29.06 -6.96 2.26
N VAL A 310 -29.83 -7.67 3.07
CA VAL A 310 -29.39 -8.12 4.40
C VAL A 310 -28.20 -9.07 4.27
N ILE A 311 -28.27 -10.08 3.39
CA ILE A 311 -27.18 -11.04 3.19
C ILE A 311 -25.93 -10.34 2.66
N SER A 312 -26.06 -9.44 1.68
CA SER A 312 -24.94 -8.69 1.14
C SER A 312 -24.31 -7.76 2.17
N LEU A 313 -25.12 -7.06 2.97
CA LEU A 313 -24.63 -6.19 4.02
C LEU A 313 -23.87 -6.97 5.10
N MET A 314 -24.41 -8.10 5.55
CA MET A 314 -23.73 -8.98 6.51
C MET A 314 -22.42 -9.51 5.94
N GLY A 315 -22.41 -9.98 4.68
CA GLY A 315 -21.22 -10.40 3.97
C GLY A 315 -20.21 -9.27 3.84
N GLY A 316 -20.68 -8.05 3.55
CA GLY A 316 -19.86 -6.84 3.48
C GLY A 316 -19.16 -6.50 4.80
N VAL A 317 -19.90 -6.49 5.88
CA VAL A 317 -19.34 -6.21 7.22
C VAL A 317 -18.29 -7.26 7.61
N ILE A 318 -18.58 -8.54 7.41
CA ILE A 318 -17.63 -9.62 7.70
C ILE A 318 -16.42 -9.52 6.78
N GLY A 319 -16.61 -9.33 5.48
CA GLY A 319 -15.54 -9.26 4.49
C GLY A 319 -14.60 -8.07 4.73
N LEU A 320 -15.13 -6.89 4.99
CA LEU A 320 -14.33 -5.70 5.31
C LEU A 320 -13.65 -5.82 6.67
N GLY A 321 -14.28 -6.48 7.66
CA GLY A 321 -13.64 -6.82 8.93
C GLY A 321 -12.43 -7.73 8.74
N LEU A 322 -12.56 -8.76 7.90
CA LEU A 322 -11.43 -9.64 7.52
C LEU A 322 -10.36 -8.88 6.74
N ALA A 323 -10.73 -7.98 5.84
CA ALA A 323 -9.78 -7.12 5.12
C ALA A 323 -9.00 -6.22 6.10
N THR A 324 -9.66 -5.65 7.09
CA THR A 324 -9.01 -4.84 8.15
C THR A 324 -8.01 -5.67 8.94
N LEU A 325 -8.40 -6.90 9.32
CA LEU A 325 -7.50 -7.83 10.01
C LEU A 325 -6.28 -8.15 9.13
N LEU A 326 -6.50 -8.47 7.85
CA LEU A 326 -5.42 -8.78 6.89
C LEU A 326 -4.47 -7.59 6.72
N CYS A 327 -4.99 -6.37 6.55
CA CYS A 327 -4.18 -5.16 6.49
C CYS A 327 -3.32 -4.98 7.77
N THR A 328 -3.90 -5.23 8.95
CA THR A 328 -3.19 -5.10 10.23
C THR A 328 -2.07 -6.13 10.36
N VAL A 329 -2.31 -7.38 9.96
CA VAL A 329 -1.29 -8.43 9.97
C VAL A 329 -0.14 -8.10 9.01
N LEU A 330 -0.47 -7.72 7.78
CA LEU A 330 0.55 -7.40 6.77
C LEU A 330 1.36 -6.15 7.13
N ARG A 331 0.73 -5.14 7.72
CA ARG A 331 1.42 -3.93 8.17
C ARG A 331 2.49 -4.23 9.22
N ASN A 332 2.25 -5.19 10.09
CA ASN A 332 3.18 -5.59 11.15
C ASN A 332 4.20 -6.64 10.68
N SER A 333 4.09 -7.11 9.44
CA SER A 333 5.03 -8.08 8.87
C SER A 333 6.20 -7.38 8.19
N PRO A 334 7.43 -7.87 8.32
CA PRO A 334 8.59 -7.32 7.62
C PRO A 334 8.37 -7.44 6.11
N SER A 335 8.45 -6.35 5.39
CA SER A 335 8.30 -6.34 3.93
C SER A 335 9.62 -5.97 3.26
N MET A 336 9.98 -6.71 2.19
CA MET A 336 11.23 -6.55 1.46
C MET A 336 11.14 -5.46 0.38
N PHE A 337 9.97 -5.23 -0.20
CA PHE A 337 9.82 -4.46 -1.45
C PHE A 337 8.91 -3.24 -1.37
N ALA A 338 8.13 -3.09 -0.29
CA ALA A 338 7.22 -1.96 -0.13
C ALA A 338 7.04 -1.61 1.34
N ASP A 339 7.06 -0.34 1.67
CA ASP A 339 6.67 0.13 3.00
C ASP A 339 5.15 -0.03 3.15
N LEU A 340 4.73 -1.09 3.85
CA LEU A 340 3.34 -1.38 4.15
C LEU A 340 2.86 -0.72 5.46
N SER A 341 3.68 0.11 6.09
CA SER A 341 3.32 0.81 7.35
C SER A 341 2.07 1.68 7.19
N GLN A 342 1.82 2.17 5.98
CA GLN A 342 0.66 2.99 5.60
C GLN A 342 -0.56 2.15 5.14
N LEU A 343 -0.51 0.82 5.26
CA LEU A 343 -1.62 -0.05 4.85
C LEU A 343 -2.72 -0.05 5.90
N TYR A 344 -3.70 0.82 5.72
CA TYR A 344 -4.85 0.97 6.59
C TYR A 344 -6.17 0.83 5.84
N MET A 345 -7.14 0.20 6.49
CA MET A 345 -8.54 0.28 6.08
C MET A 345 -9.16 1.55 6.66
N TYR A 346 -9.08 2.65 5.91
CA TYR A 346 -9.71 3.91 6.32
C TYR A 346 -11.24 3.78 6.38
N PRO A 347 -11.92 4.47 7.32
CA PRO A 347 -13.38 4.45 7.41
C PRO A 347 -14.09 4.82 6.12
N SER A 348 -13.51 5.72 5.33
CA SER A 348 -14.02 6.09 4.00
C SER A 348 -14.00 4.93 3.02
N LEU A 349 -12.92 4.12 3.00
CA LEU A 349 -12.82 2.93 2.16
C LEU A 349 -13.80 1.85 2.61
N ALA A 350 -13.95 1.66 3.92
CA ALA A 350 -14.94 0.74 4.47
C ALA A 350 -16.37 1.16 4.09
N ALA A 351 -16.69 2.46 4.15
CA ALA A 351 -17.98 2.98 3.72
C ALA A 351 -18.23 2.74 2.22
N ILE A 352 -17.22 2.97 1.36
CA ILE A 352 -17.31 2.68 -0.08
C ILE A 352 -17.53 1.17 -0.30
N GLY A 353 -16.77 0.31 0.40
CA GLY A 353 -16.92 -1.14 0.31
C GLY A 353 -18.32 -1.62 0.73
N LEU A 354 -18.90 -1.04 1.81
CA LEU A 354 -20.28 -1.32 2.21
C LEU A 354 -21.28 -0.82 1.17
N ALA A 355 -21.07 0.36 0.59
CA ALA A 355 -21.95 0.86 -0.48
C ALA A 355 -21.92 -0.05 -1.70
N VAL A 356 -20.74 -0.53 -2.09
CA VAL A 356 -20.58 -1.53 -3.17
C VAL A 356 -21.30 -2.83 -2.82
N SER A 357 -21.20 -3.31 -1.58
CA SER A 357 -21.90 -4.49 -1.10
C SER A 357 -23.43 -4.36 -1.25
N VAL A 358 -23.99 -3.24 -0.79
CA VAL A 358 -25.41 -2.93 -0.90
C VAL A 358 -25.84 -2.84 -2.36
N PHE A 359 -25.05 -2.17 -3.19
CA PHE A 359 -25.31 -2.02 -4.62
C PHE A 359 -25.33 -3.38 -5.35
N ILE A 360 -24.37 -4.25 -5.05
CA ILE A 360 -24.32 -5.61 -5.60
C ILE A 360 -25.56 -6.41 -5.16
N GLY A 361 -25.91 -6.38 -3.86
CA GLY A 361 -27.08 -7.05 -3.34
C GLY A 361 -28.39 -6.59 -4.00
N PHE A 362 -28.49 -5.29 -4.28
CA PHE A 362 -29.63 -4.70 -4.97
C PHE A 362 -29.71 -5.17 -6.44
N ILE A 363 -28.66 -4.96 -7.21
CA ILE A 363 -28.67 -5.27 -8.66
C ILE A 363 -28.81 -6.77 -8.91
N SER A 364 -28.06 -7.59 -8.16
CA SER A 364 -28.08 -9.05 -8.36
C SER A 364 -29.45 -9.67 -8.09
N SER A 365 -30.23 -9.08 -7.19
CA SER A 365 -31.57 -9.58 -6.83
C SER A 365 -32.69 -9.02 -7.68
N LEU A 366 -32.51 -7.87 -8.33
CA LEU A 366 -33.56 -7.12 -8.99
C LEU A 366 -34.21 -7.92 -10.11
N ILE A 367 -33.42 -8.52 -11.02
CA ILE A 367 -33.93 -9.29 -12.16
C ILE A 367 -34.69 -10.54 -11.69
N PRO A 368 -34.12 -11.44 -10.85
CA PRO A 368 -34.85 -12.65 -10.43
C PRO A 368 -36.07 -12.35 -9.56
N ALA A 369 -35.99 -11.34 -8.67
CA ALA A 369 -37.13 -10.96 -7.83
C ALA A 369 -38.27 -10.32 -8.63
N TYR A 370 -37.94 -9.49 -9.63
CA TYR A 370 -38.94 -8.92 -10.52
C TYR A 370 -39.67 -10.00 -11.32
N GLY A 371 -38.95 -10.97 -11.89
CA GLY A 371 -39.54 -12.09 -12.60
C GLY A 371 -40.50 -12.92 -11.72
N ALA A 372 -40.09 -13.21 -10.48
CA ALA A 372 -40.92 -13.97 -9.54
C ALA A 372 -42.16 -13.18 -9.07
N SER A 373 -41.99 -11.87 -8.80
CA SER A 373 -43.12 -11.02 -8.34
C SER A 373 -44.24 -10.88 -9.35
N ARG A 374 -43.98 -11.08 -10.64
CA ARG A 374 -44.99 -10.96 -11.72
C ARG A 374 -45.58 -12.28 -12.21
N ARG A 375 -45.08 -13.45 -11.79
CA ARG A 375 -45.63 -14.75 -12.20
C ARG A 375 -47.11 -14.88 -11.83
N PRO A 376 -47.97 -15.43 -12.70
CA PRO A 376 -49.37 -15.71 -12.40
C PRO A 376 -49.53 -16.69 -11.23
N ILE A 377 -50.56 -16.53 -10.42
CA ILE A 377 -50.84 -17.38 -9.23
C ILE A 377 -50.95 -18.85 -9.61
N LEU A 378 -51.66 -19.14 -10.71
CA LEU A 378 -51.84 -20.49 -11.21
C LEU A 378 -50.52 -21.20 -11.59
N GLU A 379 -49.60 -20.48 -12.22
CA GLU A 379 -48.28 -21.00 -12.55
C GLU A 379 -47.42 -21.22 -11.29
N ALA A 380 -47.46 -20.29 -10.33
CA ALA A 380 -46.72 -20.38 -9.10
C ALA A 380 -47.14 -21.58 -8.22
N LEU A 381 -48.40 -21.97 -8.25
CA LEU A 381 -48.94 -23.11 -7.49
C LEU A 381 -48.86 -24.45 -8.25
N ARG A 382 -48.74 -24.43 -9.59
CA ARG A 382 -48.64 -25.63 -10.44
C ARG A 382 -47.21 -26.20 -10.59
N VAL A 383 -46.20 -25.55 -10.07
CA VAL A 383 -44.82 -26.07 -10.13
C VAL A 383 -44.75 -27.37 -9.33
N ASN A 384 -44.84 -28.51 -10.05
CA ASN A 384 -44.51 -29.82 -9.48
C ASN A 384 -43.03 -29.90 -9.21
N ASP A 385 -42.68 -30.55 -8.12
CA ASP A 385 -41.29 -30.76 -7.64
C ASP A 385 -40.47 -31.52 -8.65
#